data_d2c2600491d1542f7c01426fe5641a2e
#
_entry.id   d2c2600491d1542f7c01426fe5641a2e
#
_cell.length_a   1.000
_cell.length_b   1.000
_cell.length_c   1.000
_cell.angle_alpha   90.00
_cell.angle_beta   90.00
_cell.angle_gamma   90.00
#
_symmetry.space_group_name_H-M   'P 1'
#
loop_
_entity.id
_entity.type
_entity.pdbx_description
1 polymer ?
#
loop_
_entity_poly.entity_id
_entity_poly.type
_entity_poly.pdbx_seq_one_letter_code
_entity_poly.pdbx_strand_id
1 'polypeptide(L)'
;SEIYVRYQPDGTGIYQLPVIVSGSKSNSRNINAKIAVDEDTLRILNQEKFPVGRQDLWYVPLAEQHYSFESNICHIPAGENIQLYPIHFNFNGLELDEKYVLPLTIEEDPSYVQNKYKGRYKALLGVNLFNDYSGTYNTTLMNIYIEGTTTDPAKVDTRLARVVDENTIFFYAGSTWVEDENRSRYKVFVEFEEGTEDEEGKIGRAHV
;
A
#
# COMPACT_ATOMS: atom_id res chain seq x y z
N SER A 1 -9.72 -2.38 0.99
CA SER A 1 -9.51 -1.00 0.51
C SER A 1 -8.03 -0.76 0.30
N GLU A 2 -7.65 -0.17 -0.83
CA GLU A 2 -6.27 0.28 -1.06
C GLU A 2 -6.08 1.62 -0.34
N ILE A 3 -4.97 1.75 0.40
CA ILE A 3 -4.53 3.00 1.00
C ILE A 3 -3.18 3.39 0.41
N TYR A 4 -2.94 4.69 0.31
CA TYR A 4 -1.68 5.23 -0.21
C TYR A 4 -1.01 6.02 0.90
N VAL A 5 0.21 5.63 1.25
CA VAL A 5 0.98 6.22 2.33
C VAL A 5 2.27 6.80 1.78
N ARG A 6 2.53 8.07 2.07
CA ARG A 6 3.77 8.71 1.64
C ARG A 6 4.95 8.10 2.39
N TYR A 7 5.96 7.70 1.65
CA TYR A 7 7.24 7.28 2.20
C TYR A 7 8.01 8.52 2.66
N GLN A 8 8.28 8.62 3.95
CA GLN A 8 9.05 9.72 4.53
C GLN A 8 10.56 9.38 4.50
N PRO A 9 11.48 10.38 4.58
CA PRO A 9 12.92 10.17 4.53
C PRO A 9 13.46 9.16 5.55
N ASP A 10 12.81 9.02 6.68
CA ASP A 10 13.16 8.07 7.75
C ASP A 10 12.55 6.66 7.55
N GLY A 11 11.88 6.42 6.44
CA GLY A 11 11.22 5.15 6.15
C GLY A 11 9.88 4.96 6.85
N THR A 12 9.30 6.03 7.40
CA THR A 12 8.00 5.99 8.08
C THR A 12 6.86 6.54 7.23
N GLY A 13 5.65 6.43 7.74
CA GLY A 13 4.47 7.06 7.16
C GLY A 13 3.30 7.05 8.13
N ILE A 14 2.30 7.88 7.87
CA ILE A 14 1.09 7.95 8.68
C ILE A 14 -0.13 7.88 7.77
N TYR A 15 -1.11 7.08 8.19
CA TYR A 15 -2.42 7.04 7.55
C TYR A 15 -3.51 7.34 8.58
N GLN A 16 -4.47 8.17 8.21
CA GLN A 16 -5.63 8.53 9.04
C GLN A 16 -6.82 7.68 8.63
N LEU A 17 -7.09 6.59 9.37
CA LEU A 17 -8.22 5.71 9.08
C LEU A 17 -9.53 6.35 9.55
N PRO A 18 -10.51 6.63 8.66
CA PRO A 18 -11.80 7.14 9.09
C PRO A 18 -12.63 6.03 9.75
N VAL A 19 -12.93 6.18 11.04
CA VAL A 19 -13.87 5.35 11.78
C VAL A 19 -15.22 6.08 11.84
N ILE A 20 -16.28 5.42 11.35
CA ILE A 20 -17.55 6.07 11.05
C ILE A 20 -18.67 5.45 11.88
N VAL A 21 -19.44 6.31 12.56
CA VAL A 21 -20.73 5.95 13.16
C VAL A 21 -21.81 6.08 12.10
N SER A 22 -22.33 4.94 11.63
CA SER A 22 -23.38 4.93 10.60
C SER A 22 -24.77 5.06 11.23
N GLY A 23 -25.62 5.86 10.62
CA GLY A 23 -27.01 6.08 11.05
C GLY A 23 -27.62 7.31 10.37
N SER A 24 -28.94 7.48 10.48
CA SER A 24 -29.66 8.65 9.95
C SER A 24 -29.66 9.86 10.90
N LYS A 25 -29.14 9.67 12.12
CA LYS A 25 -29.06 10.71 13.15
C LYS A 25 -27.61 10.88 13.60
N SER A 26 -27.27 12.08 14.07
CA SER A 26 -26.00 12.33 14.71
C SER A 26 -25.79 11.44 15.93
N ASN A 27 -24.54 11.05 16.16
CA ASN A 27 -24.15 10.31 17.34
C ASN A 27 -24.49 11.10 18.61
N SER A 28 -25.27 10.52 19.51
CA SER A 28 -25.77 11.20 20.73
C SER A 28 -24.90 10.91 21.98
N ARG A 29 -23.87 10.08 21.87
CA ARG A 29 -23.04 9.65 23.00
C ARG A 29 -21.59 9.47 22.60
N ASN A 30 -20.69 9.50 23.58
CA ASN A 30 -19.30 9.11 23.37
C ASN A 30 -19.22 7.61 23.07
N ILE A 31 -18.42 7.24 22.04
CA ILE A 31 -18.16 5.87 21.65
C ILE A 31 -16.66 5.63 21.74
N ASN A 32 -16.25 4.55 22.40
CA ASN A 32 -14.88 4.07 22.46
C ASN A 32 -14.79 2.77 21.64
N ALA A 33 -14.59 2.90 20.33
CA ALA A 33 -14.49 1.75 19.45
C ALA A 33 -13.14 1.06 19.62
N LYS A 34 -13.14 -0.22 19.98
CA LYS A 34 -11.93 -1.04 20.12
C LYS A 34 -11.49 -1.56 18.76
N ILE A 35 -10.26 -1.22 18.37
CA ILE A 35 -9.64 -1.66 17.12
C ILE A 35 -8.70 -2.83 17.43
N ALA A 36 -8.80 -3.88 16.63
CA ALA A 36 -7.92 -5.05 16.72
C ALA A 36 -7.46 -5.51 15.33
N VAL A 37 -6.41 -6.31 15.29
CA VAL A 37 -5.93 -6.96 14.06
C VAL A 37 -6.70 -8.26 13.85
N ASP A 38 -7.10 -8.55 12.61
CA ASP A 38 -7.92 -9.72 12.22
C ASP A 38 -7.29 -10.46 11.03
N GLU A 39 -6.23 -11.20 11.29
CA GLU A 39 -5.52 -11.98 10.26
C GLU A 39 -6.37 -13.11 9.67
N ASP A 40 -7.34 -13.64 10.41
CA ASP A 40 -8.22 -14.70 9.91
C ASP A 40 -9.05 -14.25 8.72
N THR A 41 -9.53 -13.02 8.74
CA THR A 41 -10.26 -12.45 7.60
C THR A 41 -9.38 -12.34 6.36
N LEU A 42 -8.10 -11.95 6.53
CA LEU A 42 -7.16 -11.88 5.42
C LEU A 42 -6.84 -13.27 4.86
N ARG A 43 -6.64 -14.25 5.73
CA ARG A 43 -6.40 -15.64 5.34
C ARG A 43 -7.55 -16.21 4.51
N ILE A 44 -8.79 -15.98 4.93
CA ILE A 44 -9.99 -16.41 4.22
C ILE A 44 -10.06 -15.73 2.83
N LEU A 45 -9.82 -14.41 2.77
CA LEU A 45 -9.78 -13.67 1.51
C LEU A 45 -8.75 -14.25 0.54
N ASN A 46 -7.55 -14.56 0.99
CA ASN A 46 -6.51 -15.15 0.16
C ASN A 46 -6.95 -16.49 -0.44
N GLN A 47 -7.55 -17.37 0.39
CA GLN A 47 -8.05 -18.67 -0.04
C GLN A 47 -9.18 -18.57 -1.08
N GLU A 48 -10.04 -17.57 -0.95
CA GLU A 48 -11.17 -17.36 -1.87
C GLU A 48 -10.74 -16.68 -3.17
N LYS A 49 -9.75 -15.77 -3.10
CA LYS A 49 -9.37 -14.92 -4.21
C LYS A 49 -8.37 -15.56 -5.17
N PHE A 50 -7.43 -16.32 -4.66
CA PHE A 50 -6.30 -16.83 -5.44
C PHE A 50 -6.42 -18.32 -5.73
N PRO A 51 -5.98 -18.79 -6.93
CA PRO A 51 -5.99 -20.20 -7.26
C PRO A 51 -5.16 -21.05 -6.31
N VAL A 52 -5.55 -22.30 -6.14
CA VAL A 52 -4.75 -23.28 -5.39
C VAL A 52 -3.36 -23.42 -6.03
N GLY A 53 -2.32 -23.33 -5.21
CA GLY A 53 -0.92 -23.41 -5.65
C GLY A 53 -0.29 -22.05 -6.02
N ARG A 54 -1.05 -20.93 -6.00
CA ARG A 54 -0.54 -19.58 -6.28
C ARG A 54 -0.45 -18.74 -5.01
N GLN A 55 0.15 -19.29 -3.95
CA GLN A 55 0.40 -18.55 -2.69
C GLN A 55 1.39 -17.39 -2.88
N ASP A 56 2.19 -17.42 -3.94
CA ASP A 56 3.05 -16.32 -4.37
C ASP A 56 2.30 -15.02 -4.70
N LEU A 57 1.00 -15.12 -4.94
CA LEU A 57 0.11 -13.97 -5.18
C LEU A 57 -0.66 -13.50 -3.95
N TRP A 58 -0.59 -14.22 -2.85
CA TRP A 58 -1.34 -13.89 -1.64
C TRP A 58 -0.97 -12.51 -1.10
N TYR A 59 -1.94 -11.88 -0.48
CA TYR A 59 -1.68 -10.73 0.37
C TYR A 59 -0.97 -11.17 1.64
N VAL A 60 0.08 -10.45 2.01
CA VAL A 60 0.89 -10.72 3.20
C VAL A 60 0.39 -9.85 4.35
N PRO A 61 0.05 -10.42 5.52
CA PRO A 61 -0.28 -9.59 6.68
C PRO A 61 0.93 -8.74 7.06
N LEU A 62 0.69 -7.45 7.28
CA LEU A 62 1.75 -6.55 7.73
C LEU A 62 2.15 -6.91 9.16
N ALA A 63 3.43 -7.26 9.38
CA ALA A 63 3.91 -7.67 10.71
C ALA A 63 3.90 -6.51 11.71
N GLU A 64 3.75 -6.82 13.02
CA GLU A 64 3.61 -5.83 14.10
C GLU A 64 4.74 -4.79 14.17
N GLN A 65 5.96 -5.15 13.74
CA GLN A 65 7.10 -4.23 13.71
C GLN A 65 6.97 -3.11 12.66
N HIS A 66 6.01 -3.23 11.75
CA HIS A 66 5.80 -2.30 10.63
C HIS A 66 4.61 -1.36 10.82
N TYR A 67 3.90 -1.46 11.94
CA TYR A 67 2.85 -0.50 12.28
C TYR A 67 2.72 -0.32 13.79
N SER A 68 2.14 0.80 14.18
CA SER A 68 1.77 1.04 15.58
C SER A 68 0.56 1.97 15.69
N PHE A 69 -0.13 1.88 16.82
CA PHE A 69 -1.24 2.74 17.20
C PHE A 69 -0.90 3.46 18.50
N GLU A 70 -1.33 4.69 18.64
CA GLU A 70 -1.22 5.42 19.94
C GLU A 70 -2.10 4.76 21.02
N SER A 71 -3.24 4.21 20.61
CA SER A 71 -4.18 3.46 21.44
C SER A 71 -4.96 2.48 20.58
N ASN A 72 -5.35 1.35 21.12
CA ASN A 72 -6.29 0.44 20.46
C ASN A 72 -7.77 0.91 20.55
N ILE A 73 -8.02 2.10 21.10
CA ILE A 73 -9.35 2.69 21.23
C ILE A 73 -9.44 3.92 20.35
N CYS A 74 -10.42 3.93 19.45
CA CYS A 74 -10.82 5.11 18.71
C CYS A 74 -11.98 5.80 19.45
N HIS A 75 -11.70 6.97 20.02
CA HIS A 75 -12.69 7.75 20.75
C HIS A 75 -13.47 8.66 19.81
N ILE A 76 -14.77 8.44 19.69
CA ILE A 76 -15.69 9.25 18.87
C ILE A 76 -16.59 10.04 19.82
N PRO A 77 -16.45 11.39 19.90
CA PRO A 77 -17.24 12.22 20.79
C PRO A 77 -18.74 12.23 20.40
N ALA A 78 -19.59 12.52 21.37
CA ALA A 78 -20.99 12.79 21.10
C ALA A 78 -21.11 14.01 20.17
N GLY A 79 -21.97 13.90 19.17
CA GLY A 79 -22.14 14.90 18.10
C GLY A 79 -21.31 14.63 16.86
N GLU A 80 -20.25 13.85 16.96
CA GLU A 80 -19.38 13.49 15.84
C GLU A 80 -19.74 12.12 15.27
N ASN A 81 -19.73 12.01 13.94
CA ASN A 81 -20.01 10.76 13.26
C ASN A 81 -18.78 10.13 12.61
N ILE A 82 -17.66 10.86 12.58
CA ILE A 82 -16.39 10.41 12.00
C ILE A 82 -15.26 10.79 12.94
N GLN A 83 -14.37 9.85 13.19
CA GLN A 83 -13.10 10.08 13.85
C GLN A 83 -11.97 9.54 13.00
N LEU A 84 -10.91 10.31 12.84
CA LEU A 84 -9.68 9.86 12.19
C LEU A 84 -8.82 9.12 13.21
N TYR A 85 -8.50 7.87 12.90
CA TYR A 85 -7.67 7.01 13.74
C TYR A 85 -6.27 6.89 13.12
N PRO A 86 -5.22 7.46 13.76
CA PRO A 86 -3.87 7.47 13.20
C PRO A 86 -3.24 6.08 13.26
N ILE A 87 -2.68 5.65 12.14
CA ILE A 87 -1.86 4.46 12.01
C ILE A 87 -0.47 4.91 11.59
N HIS A 88 0.53 4.62 12.41
CA HIS A 88 1.93 4.90 12.12
C HIS A 88 2.56 3.67 11.49
N PHE A 89 3.27 3.86 10.38
CA PHE A 89 3.95 2.80 9.65
C PHE A 89 5.47 2.97 9.72
N ASN A 90 6.17 1.83 9.71
CA ASN A 90 7.60 1.71 9.50
C ASN A 90 7.83 0.78 8.31
N PHE A 91 8.31 1.31 7.20
CA PHE A 91 8.49 0.57 5.94
C PHE A 91 9.88 -0.03 5.78
N ASN A 92 10.79 0.26 6.71
CA ASN A 92 12.16 -0.27 6.65
C ASN A 92 12.16 -1.79 6.72
N GLY A 93 12.80 -2.45 5.75
CA GLY A 93 12.93 -3.90 5.69
C GLY A 93 11.73 -4.63 5.10
N LEU A 94 10.77 -3.94 4.49
CA LEU A 94 9.70 -4.59 3.72
C LEU A 94 10.25 -5.14 2.40
N GLU A 95 9.75 -6.32 2.00
CA GLU A 95 10.05 -6.92 0.70
C GLU A 95 9.28 -6.19 -0.42
N LEU A 96 9.99 -5.76 -1.46
CA LEU A 96 9.44 -4.91 -2.51
C LEU A 96 8.38 -5.59 -3.40
N ASP A 97 8.39 -6.92 -3.47
CA ASP A 97 7.49 -7.71 -4.32
C ASP A 97 6.18 -8.10 -3.63
N GLU A 98 6.11 -7.91 -2.33
CA GLU A 98 4.96 -8.34 -1.54
C GLU A 98 3.81 -7.31 -1.56
N LYS A 99 2.61 -7.82 -1.41
CA LYS A 99 1.37 -7.01 -1.32
C LYS A 99 0.90 -7.01 0.13
N TYR A 100 1.37 -6.05 0.90
CA TYR A 100 1.04 -5.99 2.32
C TYR A 100 -0.37 -5.49 2.58
N VAL A 101 -1.03 -6.15 3.53
CA VAL A 101 -2.36 -5.77 4.02
C VAL A 101 -2.34 -5.71 5.54
N LEU A 102 -2.82 -4.60 6.10
CA LEU A 102 -3.13 -4.48 7.52
C LEU A 102 -4.62 -4.79 7.71
N PRO A 103 -4.94 -5.99 8.26
CA PRO A 103 -6.32 -6.38 8.50
C PRO A 103 -6.78 -5.88 9.86
N LEU A 104 -7.79 -5.01 9.89
CA LEU A 104 -8.35 -4.44 11.12
C LEU A 104 -9.81 -4.83 11.29
N THR A 105 -10.23 -4.89 12.53
CA THR A 105 -11.64 -5.07 12.93
C THR A 105 -11.99 -4.16 14.09
N ILE A 106 -13.25 -3.79 14.19
CA ILE A 106 -13.82 -3.23 15.41
C ILE A 106 -14.33 -4.41 16.24
N GLU A 107 -13.84 -4.58 17.48
CA GLU A 107 -14.28 -5.64 18.37
C GLU A 107 -15.72 -5.44 18.84
N GLU A 108 -16.37 -6.51 19.27
CA GLU A 108 -17.69 -6.42 19.92
C GLU A 108 -17.55 -5.80 21.32
N ASP A 109 -18.45 -4.87 21.65
CA ASP A 109 -18.50 -4.26 22.97
C ASP A 109 -19.96 -3.89 23.30
N PRO A 110 -20.43 -4.08 24.55
CA PRO A 110 -21.82 -3.77 24.94
C PRO A 110 -22.20 -2.29 24.78
N SER A 111 -21.21 -1.38 24.70
CA SER A 111 -21.45 0.06 24.59
C SER A 111 -21.79 0.54 23.19
N TYR A 112 -21.57 -0.28 22.15
CA TYR A 112 -21.91 0.04 20.76
C TYR A 112 -22.28 -1.22 19.97
N VAL A 113 -22.85 -1.02 18.78
CA VAL A 113 -23.20 -2.12 17.87
C VAL A 113 -22.34 -2.04 16.63
N GLN A 114 -21.64 -3.13 16.31
CA GLN A 114 -20.90 -3.24 15.05
C GLN A 114 -21.85 -3.18 13.85
N ASN A 115 -21.46 -2.49 12.79
CA ASN A 115 -22.17 -2.54 11.52
C ASN A 115 -21.80 -3.82 10.74
N LYS A 116 -22.55 -4.90 10.98
CA LYS A 116 -22.32 -6.20 10.31
C LYS A 116 -22.75 -6.23 8.84
N TYR A 117 -23.42 -5.18 8.35
CA TYR A 117 -23.82 -5.11 6.95
C TYR A 117 -22.60 -5.04 6.02
N LYS A 118 -22.44 -6.03 5.14
CA LYS A 118 -21.28 -6.19 4.24
C LYS A 118 -19.91 -6.11 4.95
N GLY A 119 -19.84 -6.57 6.21
CA GLY A 119 -18.58 -6.57 6.95
C GLY A 119 -17.99 -5.19 7.26
N ARG A 120 -18.81 -4.13 7.33
CA ARG A 120 -18.33 -2.73 7.53
C ARG A 120 -17.63 -2.45 8.86
N TYR A 121 -17.60 -3.42 9.77
CA TYR A 121 -16.79 -3.37 10.99
C TYR A 121 -15.35 -3.87 10.77
N LYS A 122 -15.00 -4.29 9.55
CA LYS A 122 -13.68 -4.78 9.15
C LYS A 122 -13.06 -3.88 8.09
N ALA A 123 -11.76 -3.73 8.13
CA ALA A 123 -10.99 -2.98 7.15
C ALA A 123 -9.74 -3.76 6.76
N LEU A 124 -9.69 -4.28 5.54
CA LEU A 124 -8.46 -4.82 4.95
C LEU A 124 -7.77 -3.70 4.19
N LEU A 125 -6.72 -3.13 4.79
CA LEU A 125 -5.99 -2.00 4.24
C LEU A 125 -4.81 -2.50 3.42
N GLY A 126 -4.94 -2.51 2.10
CA GLY A 126 -3.82 -2.77 1.18
C GLY A 126 -2.88 -1.58 1.17
N VAL A 127 -1.67 -1.76 1.67
CA VAL A 127 -0.71 -0.67 1.88
C VAL A 127 0.09 -0.44 0.61
N ASN A 128 -0.13 0.69 -0.05
CA ASN A 128 0.64 1.14 -1.20
C ASN A 128 1.48 2.36 -0.80
N LEU A 129 2.75 2.33 -1.15
CA LEU A 129 3.67 3.44 -0.90
C LEU A 129 3.69 4.38 -2.08
N PHE A 130 3.89 5.68 -1.82
CA PHE A 130 4.20 6.63 -2.85
C PHE A 130 5.30 7.61 -2.40
N ASN A 131 6.08 8.09 -3.35
CA ASN A 131 7.03 9.19 -3.24
C ASN A 131 6.85 10.14 -4.44
N ASP A 132 7.70 11.13 -4.60
CA ASP A 132 7.57 12.11 -5.69
C ASP A 132 7.83 11.51 -7.08
N TYR A 133 8.44 10.32 -7.14
CA TYR A 133 8.85 9.65 -8.38
C TYR A 133 8.02 8.40 -8.70
N SER A 134 7.20 7.91 -7.80
CA SER A 134 6.38 6.71 -8.03
C SER A 134 5.15 7.03 -8.87
N GLY A 135 4.65 6.02 -9.59
CA GLY A 135 3.45 6.17 -10.40
C GLY A 135 3.51 5.42 -11.72
N THR A 136 2.53 5.64 -12.57
CA THR A 136 2.47 5.00 -13.89
C THR A 136 3.18 5.86 -14.92
N TYR A 137 4.20 5.30 -15.54
CA TYR A 137 4.99 5.94 -16.60
C TYR A 137 4.59 5.43 -17.97
N ASN A 138 4.54 6.34 -18.95
CA ASN A 138 4.39 5.97 -20.35
C ASN A 138 5.74 5.45 -20.87
N THR A 139 5.73 4.23 -21.40
CA THR A 139 6.92 3.53 -21.90
C THR A 139 6.84 3.17 -23.40
N THR A 140 6.00 3.84 -24.16
CA THR A 140 5.82 3.59 -25.61
C THR A 140 7.09 3.75 -26.43
N LEU A 141 8.06 4.55 -25.94
CA LEU A 141 9.38 4.71 -26.56
C LEU A 141 10.39 3.65 -26.14
N MET A 142 10.06 2.82 -25.13
CA MET A 142 10.92 1.73 -24.69
C MET A 142 10.90 0.58 -25.69
N ASN A 143 12.08 0.11 -26.09
CA ASN A 143 12.25 -1.09 -26.90
C ASN A 143 12.77 -2.21 -26.01
N ILE A 144 12.09 -3.35 -26.00
CA ILE A 144 12.48 -4.53 -25.22
C ILE A 144 12.96 -5.59 -26.21
N TYR A 145 14.23 -5.94 -26.11
CA TYR A 145 14.83 -6.99 -26.94
C TYR A 145 15.01 -8.27 -26.11
N ILE A 146 14.70 -9.41 -26.72
CA ILE A 146 15.06 -10.72 -26.13
C ILE A 146 16.57 -10.88 -26.33
N GLU A 147 17.24 -11.44 -25.32
CA GLU A 147 18.69 -11.68 -25.37
C GLU A 147 19.11 -12.37 -26.67
N GLY A 148 20.11 -11.80 -27.32
CA GLY A 148 20.61 -12.27 -28.62
C GLY A 148 19.84 -11.81 -29.85
N THR A 149 18.78 -10.98 -29.69
CA THR A 149 18.04 -10.37 -30.82
C THR A 149 18.23 -8.87 -30.85
N THR A 150 18.23 -8.30 -32.07
CA THR A 150 18.27 -6.85 -32.32
C THR A 150 17.13 -6.36 -33.21
N THR A 151 16.22 -7.28 -33.56
CA THR A 151 15.08 -7.04 -34.45
C THR A 151 13.78 -7.28 -33.70
N ASP A 152 12.71 -6.63 -34.14
CA ASP A 152 11.35 -6.82 -33.63
C ASP A 152 11.21 -6.64 -32.11
N PRO A 153 11.50 -5.45 -31.56
CA PRO A 153 11.39 -5.21 -30.14
C PRO A 153 9.94 -5.31 -29.68
N ALA A 154 9.73 -5.98 -28.54
CA ALA A 154 8.46 -5.91 -27.85
C ALA A 154 8.22 -4.49 -27.30
N LYS A 155 6.97 -4.09 -27.24
CA LYS A 155 6.52 -2.79 -26.71
C LYS A 155 5.64 -3.02 -25.49
N VAL A 156 5.77 -2.13 -24.51
CA VAL A 156 4.88 -2.06 -23.37
C VAL A 156 4.48 -0.60 -23.21
N ASP A 157 3.18 -0.34 -23.16
CA ASP A 157 2.65 1.02 -23.18
C ASP A 157 2.91 1.78 -21.88
N THR A 158 2.82 1.06 -20.75
CA THR A 158 2.99 1.68 -19.42
C THR A 158 3.74 0.76 -18.46
N ARG A 159 4.43 1.36 -17.50
CA ARG A 159 5.03 0.68 -16.34
C ARG A 159 4.66 1.39 -15.06
N LEU A 160 4.29 0.61 -14.04
CA LEU A 160 4.09 1.10 -12.69
C LEU A 160 5.45 1.12 -11.97
N ALA A 161 5.92 2.32 -11.64
CA ALA A 161 7.08 2.54 -10.78
C ALA A 161 6.65 2.52 -9.32
N ARG A 162 7.29 1.66 -8.53
CA ARG A 162 7.01 1.41 -7.12
C ARG A 162 8.12 1.97 -6.26
N VAL A 163 7.79 2.37 -5.05
CA VAL A 163 8.74 2.95 -4.09
C VAL A 163 9.69 1.90 -3.55
N VAL A 164 10.97 2.25 -3.47
CA VAL A 164 12.02 1.56 -2.71
C VAL A 164 12.31 2.36 -1.43
N ASP A 165 12.58 3.64 -1.59
CA ASP A 165 12.81 4.62 -0.53
C ASP A 165 12.36 6.02 -0.98
N GLU A 166 12.79 7.08 -0.30
CA GLU A 166 12.39 8.46 -0.62
C GLU A 166 12.73 8.87 -2.04
N ASN A 167 13.92 8.50 -2.53
CA ASN A 167 14.46 8.93 -3.83
C ASN A 167 14.59 7.79 -4.84
N THR A 168 14.24 6.58 -4.46
CA THR A 168 14.42 5.40 -5.30
C THR A 168 13.09 4.73 -5.61
N ILE A 169 12.94 4.38 -6.87
CA ILE A 169 11.82 3.57 -7.36
C ILE A 169 12.35 2.32 -8.06
N PHE A 170 11.47 1.35 -8.27
CA PHE A 170 11.74 0.24 -9.18
C PHE A 170 10.53 -0.04 -10.07
N PHE A 171 10.77 -0.67 -11.18
CA PHE A 171 9.76 -1.27 -12.03
C PHE A 171 10.24 -2.61 -12.57
N TYR A 172 9.30 -3.48 -12.96
CA TYR A 172 9.66 -4.76 -13.55
C TYR A 172 10.17 -4.57 -14.98
N ALA A 173 11.32 -5.18 -15.26
CA ALA A 173 12.01 -5.09 -16.55
C ALA A 173 11.27 -5.89 -17.64
N GLY A 174 11.50 -5.48 -18.87
CA GLY A 174 11.07 -6.21 -20.06
C GLY A 174 9.55 -6.44 -20.09
N SER A 175 9.12 -7.65 -20.33
CA SER A 175 7.72 -8.09 -20.36
C SER A 175 7.23 -8.66 -19.02
N THR A 176 8.02 -8.54 -17.95
CA THR A 176 7.66 -9.06 -16.61
C THR A 176 6.52 -8.29 -15.99
N TRP A 177 5.55 -9.02 -15.43
CA TRP A 177 4.38 -8.50 -14.74
C TRP A 177 4.37 -8.89 -13.26
N VAL A 178 3.50 -8.24 -12.49
CA VAL A 178 3.35 -8.49 -11.04
C VAL A 178 2.85 -9.91 -10.72
N GLU A 179 2.23 -10.58 -11.67
CA GLU A 179 1.72 -11.95 -11.57
C GLU A 179 2.77 -13.02 -11.93
N ASP A 180 3.94 -12.63 -12.45
CA ASP A 180 4.97 -13.57 -12.85
C ASP A 180 5.71 -14.12 -11.62
N GLU A 181 5.88 -15.44 -11.56
CA GLU A 181 6.51 -16.13 -10.43
C GLU A 181 7.97 -15.69 -10.22
N ASN A 182 8.67 -15.34 -11.30
CA ASN A 182 10.08 -14.92 -11.27
C ASN A 182 10.26 -13.39 -11.23
N ARG A 183 9.20 -12.61 -10.96
CA ARG A 183 9.23 -11.14 -11.01
C ARG A 183 10.35 -10.50 -10.18
N SER A 184 10.69 -11.12 -9.04
CA SER A 184 11.73 -10.61 -8.14
C SER A 184 13.12 -10.49 -8.78
N ARG A 185 13.38 -11.27 -9.85
CA ARG A 185 14.67 -11.28 -10.56
C ARG A 185 14.77 -10.19 -11.62
N TYR A 186 13.66 -9.57 -11.99
CA TYR A 186 13.58 -8.67 -13.13
C TYR A 186 13.13 -7.28 -12.69
N LYS A 187 13.94 -6.63 -11.87
CA LYS A 187 13.70 -5.26 -11.42
C LYS A 187 14.75 -4.32 -11.99
N VAL A 188 14.31 -3.15 -12.39
CA VAL A 188 15.17 -2.00 -12.71
C VAL A 188 14.96 -0.98 -11.59
N PHE A 189 16.03 -0.59 -10.94
CA PHE A 189 16.04 0.43 -9.90
C PHE A 189 16.48 1.76 -10.50
N VAL A 190 15.79 2.84 -10.11
CA VAL A 190 16.12 4.19 -10.53
C VAL A 190 16.21 5.05 -9.28
N GLU A 191 17.40 5.54 -9.02
CA GLU A 191 17.68 6.49 -7.94
C GLU A 191 17.74 7.90 -8.52
N PHE A 192 17.03 8.84 -7.86
CA PHE A 192 17.01 10.25 -8.23
C PHE A 192 17.89 11.03 -7.26
N GLU A 193 18.90 11.68 -7.78
CA GLU A 193 19.72 12.63 -7.02
C GLU A 193 19.08 14.00 -7.05
N GLU A 194 19.14 14.75 -5.94
CA GLU A 194 18.85 16.18 -5.95
C GLU A 194 19.87 16.87 -6.87
N GLY A 195 19.40 17.27 -8.04
CA GLY A 195 20.23 18.02 -8.99
C GLY A 195 20.43 19.46 -8.49
N THR A 196 21.65 19.95 -8.57
CA THR A 196 21.85 21.40 -8.69
C THR A 196 21.23 21.84 -10.03
N GLU A 197 20.40 22.90 -10.01
CA GLU A 197 19.93 23.53 -11.24
C GLU A 197 21.14 23.76 -12.15
N ASP A 198 21.11 23.15 -13.34
CA ASP A 198 22.04 23.54 -14.39
C ASP A 198 21.65 24.95 -14.94
N GLU A 199 22.52 25.57 -15.71
CA GLU A 199 22.29 26.89 -16.29
C GLU A 199 21.03 26.97 -17.19
N GLU A 200 20.38 25.81 -17.48
CA GLU A 200 19.15 25.70 -18.27
C GLU A 200 17.91 25.41 -17.41
N GLY A 201 18.03 25.35 -16.07
CA GLY A 201 16.91 25.06 -15.15
C GLY A 201 16.41 23.62 -15.19
N LYS A 202 17.19 22.67 -15.64
CA LYS A 202 16.87 21.24 -15.63
C LYS A 202 17.28 20.61 -14.32
N ILE A 203 16.31 20.00 -13.63
CA ILE A 203 16.49 19.35 -12.35
C ILE A 203 16.59 17.84 -12.56
N GLY A 204 17.61 17.23 -11.96
CA GLY A 204 17.68 15.81 -11.68
C GLY A 204 18.46 14.96 -12.69
N ARG A 205 19.30 14.09 -12.15
CA ARG A 205 19.87 12.93 -12.86
C ARG A 205 19.28 11.67 -12.27
N ALA A 206 18.84 10.75 -13.13
CA ALA A 206 18.43 9.40 -12.72
C ALA A 206 19.58 8.43 -13.01
N HIS A 207 19.90 7.57 -12.04
CA HIS A 207 20.82 6.44 -12.20
C HIS A 207 20.01 5.15 -12.30
N VAL A 208 20.40 4.27 -13.22
CA VAL A 208 19.75 2.99 -13.52
C VAL A 208 20.70 1.86 -13.18
#